data_eaf7a6a546aa6b8d9652b740b69f4dbd
#
_entry.id   eaf7a6a546aa6b8d9652b740b69f4dbd
#
_cell.length_a   1.000
_cell.length_b   1.000
_cell.length_c   1.000
_cell.angle_alpha   90.00
_cell.angle_beta   90.00
_cell.angle_gamma   90.00
#
_symmetry.space_group_name_H-M   'P 1'
#
loop_
_entity.id
_entity.type
_entity.pdbx_description
1 polymer ?
#
loop_
_entity_poly.entity_id
_entity_poly.type
_entity_poly.pdbx_seq_one_letter_code
_entity_poly.pdbx_strand_id
1 'polypeptide(L)'
;MKKEHECIIIGGGAAGMMAAITLAGYGIETCILEHTSRIGTKILQTGNGKCNFTNLNMDETMYQNKDTKWVMDVINRFNVDAVLDFFKGIGIYHKEKNGYVYPLSMTASSLQNALRLELENKKVSIHTNVIIKNVVKLSADMKDKFLIECEGIDYIADTVVFATGSKAAPKTGSDGSGYELIKKLGIKVIKPLPALVQLIGDEKELYRIAAGVRSQGKIEIYIDGIKISEDTGEIQYTDYGISGIPVFQISRYAVNALYEKKDVHVCIDMLPDIDDKEMEYILSYMVKQEGYKTVEQFFEGIVNKKLVTMVSRKCNIDAASRVSELKISKLQKLLENMKHFNVHIVDNKGFENGQICQGGVDLKAVSSSDMQSLRVAGVFFAGEVLDVDGRCGGYNLQWAWSSGKSAADGVRRYIKERCR
;
A
#
# COMPACT_ATOMS: atom_id res chain seq x y z
N MET A 1 -3.79 -31.02 24.40
CA MET A 1 -2.52 -30.54 25.00
C MET A 1 -2.38 -29.08 24.60
N LYS A 2 -2.10 -28.16 25.52
CA LYS A 2 -1.88 -26.74 25.22
C LYS A 2 -0.38 -26.49 25.11
N LYS A 3 0.05 -25.70 24.11
CA LYS A 3 1.45 -25.28 23.97
C LYS A 3 1.62 -23.90 24.60
N GLU A 4 2.66 -23.72 25.37
CA GLU A 4 2.91 -22.49 26.13
C GLU A 4 4.16 -21.78 25.60
N HIS A 5 4.09 -20.45 25.47
CA HIS A 5 5.16 -19.58 24.99
C HIS A 5 5.17 -18.24 25.76
N GLU A 6 6.32 -17.59 25.88
CA GLU A 6 6.38 -16.24 26.47
C GLU A 6 5.70 -15.19 25.56
N CYS A 7 5.88 -15.33 24.24
CA CYS A 7 5.25 -14.46 23.26
C CYS A 7 4.69 -15.23 22.07
N ILE A 8 3.41 -14.98 21.74
CA ILE A 8 2.82 -15.46 20.50
C ILE A 8 2.59 -14.28 19.55
N ILE A 9 3.07 -14.44 18.31
CA ILE A 9 2.86 -13.49 17.22
C ILE A 9 1.82 -14.08 16.28
N ILE A 10 0.71 -13.37 16.09
CA ILE A 10 -0.35 -13.74 15.18
C ILE A 10 -0.09 -13.07 13.83
N GLY A 11 0.28 -13.87 12.83
CA GLY A 11 0.63 -13.46 11.48
C GLY A 11 2.14 -13.45 11.19
N GLY A 12 2.54 -14.25 10.21
CA GLY A 12 3.91 -14.40 9.73
C GLY A 12 4.28 -13.48 8.57
N GLY A 13 3.68 -12.28 8.50
CA GLY A 13 4.02 -11.24 7.53
C GLY A 13 5.32 -10.48 7.88
N ALA A 14 5.60 -9.41 7.15
CA ALA A 14 6.80 -8.57 7.33
C ALA A 14 6.99 -8.12 8.79
N ALA A 15 5.96 -7.52 9.38
CA ALA A 15 6.01 -7.02 10.76
C ALA A 15 6.17 -8.16 11.78
N GLY A 16 5.44 -9.27 11.60
CA GLY A 16 5.51 -10.43 12.49
C GLY A 16 6.88 -11.11 12.46
N MET A 17 7.49 -11.27 11.29
CA MET A 17 8.85 -11.82 11.18
C MET A 17 9.89 -10.91 11.83
N MET A 18 9.80 -9.58 11.61
CA MET A 18 10.69 -8.62 12.28
C MET A 18 10.56 -8.68 13.80
N ALA A 19 9.33 -8.72 14.32
CA ALA A 19 9.07 -8.83 15.75
C ALA A 19 9.65 -10.14 16.32
N ALA A 20 9.43 -11.28 15.65
CA ALA A 20 9.93 -12.58 16.09
C ALA A 20 11.46 -12.67 16.11
N ILE A 21 12.13 -12.21 15.06
CA ILE A 21 13.59 -12.17 14.98
C ILE A 21 14.15 -11.32 16.13
N THR A 22 13.53 -10.18 16.40
CA THR A 22 13.95 -9.27 17.47
C THR A 22 13.76 -9.89 18.84
N LEU A 23 12.62 -10.49 19.14
CA LEU A 23 12.31 -11.14 20.42
C LEU A 23 13.26 -12.32 20.69
N ALA A 24 13.45 -13.18 19.70
CA ALA A 24 14.40 -14.30 19.81
C ALA A 24 15.84 -13.80 20.03
N GLY A 25 16.21 -12.65 19.44
CA GLY A 25 17.49 -11.98 19.72
C GLY A 25 17.62 -11.49 21.17
N TYR A 26 16.52 -11.31 21.89
CA TYR A 26 16.49 -10.99 23.32
C TYR A 26 16.44 -12.23 24.23
N GLY A 27 16.38 -13.43 23.65
CA GLY A 27 16.24 -14.69 24.40
C GLY A 27 14.80 -14.96 24.86
N ILE A 28 13.79 -14.28 24.30
CA ILE A 28 12.37 -14.49 24.63
C ILE A 28 11.83 -15.62 23.74
N GLU A 29 11.23 -16.63 24.35
CA GLU A 29 10.66 -17.75 23.64
C GLU A 29 9.44 -17.29 22.82
N THR A 30 9.56 -17.39 21.50
CA THR A 30 8.60 -16.80 20.59
C THR A 30 8.04 -17.83 19.60
N CYS A 31 6.73 -17.77 19.38
CA CYS A 31 6.03 -18.58 18.39
C CYS A 31 5.26 -17.70 17.41
N ILE A 32 5.38 -17.97 16.11
CA ILE A 32 4.54 -17.38 15.06
C ILE A 32 3.40 -18.35 14.75
N LEU A 33 2.15 -17.85 14.80
CA LEU A 33 0.97 -18.56 14.31
C LEU A 33 0.52 -17.90 12.98
N GLU A 34 0.58 -18.68 11.90
CA GLU A 34 0.23 -18.24 10.56
C GLU A 34 -0.90 -19.10 10.01
N HIS A 35 -1.96 -18.47 9.44
CA HIS A 35 -3.11 -19.21 8.94
C HIS A 35 -2.91 -19.77 7.53
N THR A 36 -1.97 -19.23 6.77
CA THR A 36 -1.58 -19.76 5.45
C THR A 36 -0.52 -20.87 5.56
N SER A 37 -0.21 -21.52 4.47
CA SER A 37 0.79 -22.60 4.43
C SER A 37 2.25 -22.13 4.51
N ARG A 38 2.50 -20.80 4.42
CA ARG A 38 3.87 -20.24 4.46
C ARG A 38 3.86 -18.78 4.92
N ILE A 39 4.92 -18.37 5.60
CA ILE A 39 5.13 -16.98 6.05
C ILE A 39 5.66 -16.09 4.92
N GLY A 40 5.43 -14.78 5.03
CA GLY A 40 5.99 -13.76 4.14
C GLY A 40 5.40 -13.69 2.74
N THR A 41 4.24 -14.31 2.49
CA THR A 41 3.64 -14.43 1.14
C THR A 41 3.41 -13.06 0.49
N LYS A 42 2.93 -12.06 1.25
CA LYS A 42 2.66 -10.72 0.72
C LYS A 42 3.95 -10.00 0.28
N ILE A 43 5.09 -10.26 0.91
CA ILE A 43 6.40 -9.67 0.51
C ILE A 43 6.71 -10.02 -0.95
N LEU A 44 6.42 -11.25 -1.39
CA LEU A 44 6.73 -11.71 -2.75
C LEU A 44 6.00 -10.92 -3.85
N GLN A 45 4.90 -10.26 -3.54
CA GLN A 45 4.13 -9.46 -4.49
C GLN A 45 4.54 -7.98 -4.51
N THR A 46 5.35 -7.53 -3.55
CA THR A 46 5.75 -6.12 -3.43
C THR A 46 6.70 -5.71 -4.56
N GLY A 47 6.56 -4.47 -5.04
CA GLY A 47 7.41 -3.90 -6.09
C GLY A 47 7.46 -4.74 -7.37
N ASN A 48 6.33 -5.34 -7.80
CA ASN A 48 6.28 -6.27 -8.93
C ASN A 48 7.31 -7.43 -8.81
N GLY A 49 7.41 -8.03 -7.64
CA GLY A 49 8.35 -9.13 -7.35
C GLY A 49 9.80 -8.70 -7.06
N LYS A 50 10.07 -7.40 -7.00
CA LYS A 50 11.42 -6.84 -6.72
C LYS A 50 11.61 -6.45 -5.26
N CYS A 51 10.54 -6.24 -4.50
CA CYS A 51 10.48 -5.78 -3.12
C CYS A 51 11.17 -4.44 -2.89
N ASN A 52 10.42 -3.35 -3.06
CA ASN A 52 10.86 -2.04 -2.56
C ASN A 52 10.66 -2.04 -1.03
N PHE A 53 11.72 -2.31 -0.26
CA PHE A 53 11.58 -2.63 1.16
C PHE A 53 11.74 -1.43 2.10
N THR A 54 12.25 -0.29 1.61
CA THR A 54 12.26 1.02 2.30
C THR A 54 12.47 2.14 1.29
N ASN A 55 12.54 3.39 1.76
CA ASN A 55 12.79 4.58 0.96
C ASN A 55 13.73 5.52 1.71
N LEU A 56 14.70 6.12 1.00
CA LEU A 56 15.61 7.10 1.61
C LEU A 56 14.94 8.44 1.91
N ASN A 57 13.89 8.79 1.16
CA ASN A 57 13.10 10.01 1.34
C ASN A 57 11.97 9.76 2.35
N MET A 58 12.32 9.66 3.64
CA MET A 58 11.38 9.32 4.70
C MET A 58 11.02 10.57 5.51
N ASP A 59 9.78 11.03 5.39
CA ASP A 59 9.24 12.12 6.17
C ASP A 59 7.73 11.90 6.47
N GLU A 60 7.14 12.78 7.28
CA GLU A 60 5.76 12.65 7.74
C GLU A 60 4.73 12.76 6.61
N THR A 61 5.03 13.45 5.51
CA THR A 61 4.12 13.63 4.37
C THR A 61 3.96 12.36 3.54
N MET A 62 4.81 11.37 3.78
CA MET A 62 4.73 10.06 3.14
C MET A 62 3.65 9.16 3.74
N TYR A 63 3.11 9.53 4.90
CA TYR A 63 2.04 8.79 5.56
C TYR A 63 0.75 9.62 5.57
N GLN A 64 -0.37 8.94 5.35
CA GLN A 64 -1.67 9.58 5.14
C GLN A 64 -2.55 9.58 6.41
N ASN A 65 -2.02 9.17 7.55
CA ASN A 65 -2.73 9.17 8.82
C ASN A 65 -2.93 10.60 9.35
N LYS A 66 -3.96 10.79 10.19
CA LYS A 66 -4.23 12.09 10.85
C LYS A 66 -3.18 12.43 11.92
N ASP A 67 -2.50 11.42 12.47
CA ASP A 67 -1.44 11.59 13.49
C ASP A 67 -0.09 11.10 12.93
N THR A 68 0.43 11.83 11.96
CA THR A 68 1.72 11.53 11.32
C THR A 68 2.88 11.59 12.32
N LYS A 69 2.79 12.45 13.35
CA LYS A 69 3.80 12.53 14.40
C LYS A 69 3.89 11.21 15.18
N TRP A 70 2.76 10.61 15.55
CA TRP A 70 2.71 9.31 16.20
C TRP A 70 3.40 8.23 15.35
N VAL A 71 3.15 8.25 14.04
CA VAL A 71 3.75 7.31 13.07
C VAL A 71 5.26 7.52 13.02
N MET A 72 5.72 8.78 12.88
CA MET A 72 7.15 9.10 12.81
C MET A 72 7.89 8.81 14.11
N ASP A 73 7.26 8.95 15.27
CA ASP A 73 7.84 8.54 16.56
C ASP A 73 8.20 7.05 16.58
N VAL A 74 7.38 6.19 15.95
CA VAL A 74 7.67 4.75 15.81
C VAL A 74 8.77 4.50 14.78
N ILE A 75 8.70 5.16 13.62
CA ILE A 75 9.67 4.99 12.54
C ILE A 75 11.07 5.43 12.98
N ASN A 76 11.19 6.54 13.67
CA ASN A 76 12.48 7.10 14.09
C ASN A 76 13.23 6.21 15.09
N ARG A 77 12.54 5.32 15.84
CA ARG A 77 13.22 4.34 16.71
C ARG A 77 13.88 3.18 15.96
N PHE A 78 13.40 2.87 14.78
CA PHE A 78 14.02 1.91 13.87
C PHE A 78 13.91 2.47 12.46
N ASN A 79 14.73 3.48 12.19
CA ASN A 79 14.70 4.30 11.00
C ASN A 79 15.25 3.57 9.76
N VAL A 80 15.35 4.29 8.65
CA VAL A 80 15.81 3.74 7.37
C VAL A 80 17.22 3.12 7.50
N ASP A 81 18.15 3.85 8.14
CA ASP A 81 19.54 3.36 8.30
C ASP A 81 19.57 2.07 9.13
N ALA A 82 18.82 2.02 10.23
CA ALA A 82 18.72 0.81 11.06
C ALA A 82 18.09 -0.37 10.30
N VAL A 83 17.13 -0.12 9.42
CA VAL A 83 16.55 -1.14 8.53
C VAL A 83 17.60 -1.64 7.53
N LEU A 84 18.37 -0.75 6.91
CA LEU A 84 19.43 -1.12 5.97
C LEU A 84 20.52 -1.96 6.65
N ASP A 85 20.93 -1.55 7.86
CA ASP A 85 21.92 -2.28 8.65
C ASP A 85 21.40 -3.67 9.07
N PHE A 86 20.15 -3.77 9.50
CA PHE A 86 19.52 -5.05 9.81
C PHE A 86 19.54 -6.00 8.62
N PHE A 87 19.05 -5.54 7.45
CA PHE A 87 19.00 -6.38 6.26
C PHE A 87 20.40 -6.76 5.76
N LYS A 88 21.36 -5.83 5.82
CA LYS A 88 22.77 -6.13 5.51
C LYS A 88 23.31 -7.18 6.46
N GLY A 89 22.97 -7.13 7.76
CA GLY A 89 23.37 -8.10 8.77
C GLY A 89 22.88 -9.52 8.51
N ILE A 90 21.74 -9.68 7.80
CA ILE A 90 21.21 -10.99 7.37
C ILE A 90 21.50 -11.30 5.88
N GLY A 91 22.48 -10.61 5.28
CA GLY A 91 22.98 -10.89 3.93
C GLY A 91 22.24 -10.22 2.78
N ILE A 92 21.34 -9.28 3.04
CA ILE A 92 20.63 -8.53 2.01
C ILE A 92 21.32 -7.18 1.78
N TYR A 93 22.11 -7.11 0.72
CA TYR A 93 22.63 -5.85 0.19
C TYR A 93 21.56 -5.14 -0.64
N HIS A 94 21.60 -3.81 -0.69
CA HIS A 94 20.59 -3.01 -1.36
C HIS A 94 21.12 -2.26 -2.58
N LYS A 95 20.18 -1.85 -3.42
CA LYS A 95 20.36 -0.92 -4.53
C LYS A 95 19.31 0.18 -4.41
N GLU A 96 19.75 1.43 -4.57
CA GLU A 96 18.90 2.62 -4.57
C GLU A 96 18.60 3.06 -6.01
N LYS A 97 17.39 3.57 -6.21
CA LYS A 97 16.97 4.28 -7.44
C LYS A 97 15.93 5.34 -7.08
N ASN A 98 16.28 6.62 -7.16
CA ASN A 98 15.39 7.76 -6.87
C ASN A 98 14.76 7.69 -5.47
N GLY A 99 15.54 7.30 -4.46
CA GLY A 99 15.08 7.10 -3.09
C GLY A 99 14.48 5.71 -2.81
N TYR A 100 14.02 5.00 -3.83
CA TYR A 100 13.47 3.64 -3.69
C TYR A 100 14.58 2.62 -3.45
N VAL A 101 14.45 1.81 -2.40
CA VAL A 101 15.46 0.83 -2.01
C VAL A 101 14.97 -0.59 -2.29
N TYR A 102 15.76 -1.33 -3.04
CA TYR A 102 15.51 -2.72 -3.42
C TYR A 102 16.63 -3.63 -2.98
N PRO A 103 16.41 -4.95 -2.77
CA PRO A 103 17.50 -5.91 -2.70
C PRO A 103 18.40 -5.80 -3.95
N LEU A 104 19.71 -5.94 -3.80
CA LEU A 104 20.63 -5.87 -4.94
C LEU A 104 20.32 -6.93 -6.01
N SER A 105 19.77 -8.07 -5.59
CA SER A 105 19.28 -9.15 -6.44
C SER A 105 18.03 -8.77 -7.26
N MET A 106 17.35 -7.66 -6.94
CA MET A 106 16.08 -7.23 -7.53
C MET A 106 14.97 -8.29 -7.44
N THR A 107 15.01 -9.16 -6.42
CA THR A 107 14.01 -10.22 -6.21
C THR A 107 13.45 -10.19 -4.79
N ALA A 108 12.12 -10.20 -4.66
CA ALA A 108 11.44 -10.21 -3.37
C ALA A 108 11.69 -11.50 -2.58
N SER A 109 11.91 -12.62 -3.30
CA SER A 109 12.19 -13.91 -2.67
C SER A 109 13.51 -13.94 -1.92
N SER A 110 14.53 -13.20 -2.34
CA SER A 110 15.81 -13.14 -1.59
C SER A 110 15.61 -12.53 -0.20
N LEU A 111 14.83 -11.47 -0.09
CA LEU A 111 14.52 -10.83 1.18
C LEU A 111 13.65 -11.74 2.07
N GLN A 112 12.59 -12.33 1.52
CA GLN A 112 11.73 -13.26 2.25
C GLN A 112 12.50 -14.48 2.75
N ASN A 113 13.40 -15.06 1.93
CA ASN A 113 14.24 -16.20 2.33
C ASN A 113 15.25 -15.82 3.42
N ALA A 114 15.88 -14.64 3.35
CA ALA A 114 16.79 -14.19 4.39
C ALA A 114 16.11 -14.06 5.75
N LEU A 115 14.90 -13.48 5.79
CA LEU A 115 14.10 -13.41 7.01
C LEU A 115 13.72 -14.81 7.54
N ARG A 116 13.31 -15.73 6.66
CA ARG A 116 12.97 -17.10 7.03
C ARG A 116 14.17 -17.85 7.63
N LEU A 117 15.33 -17.75 6.98
CA LEU A 117 16.57 -18.37 7.47
C LEU A 117 17.00 -17.79 8.81
N GLU A 118 16.83 -16.49 9.03
CA GLU A 118 17.15 -15.87 10.32
C GLU A 118 16.21 -16.32 11.44
N LEU A 119 14.90 -16.53 11.15
CA LEU A 119 13.97 -17.14 12.10
C LEU A 119 14.39 -18.58 12.48
N GLU A 120 14.80 -19.38 11.49
CA GLU A 120 15.30 -20.73 11.70
C GLU A 120 16.59 -20.74 12.54
N ASN A 121 17.56 -19.86 12.21
CA ASN A 121 18.80 -19.68 12.93
C ASN A 121 18.57 -19.34 14.41
N LYS A 122 17.58 -18.48 14.67
CA LYS A 122 17.17 -18.09 16.03
C LYS A 122 16.20 -19.07 16.70
N LYS A 123 15.89 -20.20 16.05
CA LYS A 123 15.01 -21.27 16.57
C LYS A 123 13.61 -20.78 16.95
N VAL A 124 13.08 -19.81 16.21
CA VAL A 124 11.69 -19.34 16.39
C VAL A 124 10.74 -20.47 15.99
N SER A 125 9.78 -20.80 16.84
CA SER A 125 8.71 -21.74 16.52
C SER A 125 7.75 -21.13 15.50
N ILE A 126 7.49 -21.84 14.40
CA ILE A 126 6.57 -21.36 13.34
C ILE A 126 5.51 -22.45 13.11
N HIS A 127 4.25 -22.10 13.34
CA HIS A 127 3.13 -22.97 13.07
C HIS A 127 2.27 -22.37 11.97
N THR A 128 2.22 -23.02 10.83
CA THR A 128 1.41 -22.66 9.65
C THR A 128 0.10 -23.43 9.64
N ASN A 129 -0.87 -22.97 8.81
CA ASN A 129 -2.23 -23.53 8.71
C ASN A 129 -2.97 -23.51 10.07
N VAL A 130 -2.72 -22.48 10.90
CA VAL A 130 -3.37 -22.30 12.21
C VAL A 130 -4.50 -21.30 12.10
N ILE A 131 -5.73 -21.77 12.21
CA ILE A 131 -6.93 -20.92 12.21
C ILE A 131 -7.27 -20.55 13.64
N ILE A 132 -7.15 -19.28 13.99
CA ILE A 132 -7.44 -18.74 15.32
C ILE A 132 -8.91 -18.33 15.37
N LYS A 133 -9.64 -18.84 16.37
CA LYS A 133 -11.07 -18.54 16.63
C LYS A 133 -11.26 -17.40 17.62
N ASN A 134 -10.37 -17.35 18.61
CA ASN A 134 -10.47 -16.37 19.68
C ASN A 134 -9.13 -16.11 20.36
N VAL A 135 -9.01 -14.94 21.01
CA VAL A 135 -7.91 -14.61 21.92
C VAL A 135 -8.55 -14.09 23.20
N VAL A 136 -8.31 -14.78 24.30
CA VAL A 136 -8.95 -14.49 25.57
C VAL A 136 -7.88 -14.19 26.63
N LYS A 137 -8.01 -13.06 27.32
CA LYS A 137 -7.19 -12.79 28.49
C LYS A 137 -7.75 -13.61 29.69
N LEU A 138 -6.92 -14.47 30.24
CA LEU A 138 -7.30 -15.30 31.38
C LEU A 138 -7.27 -14.47 32.68
N SER A 139 -8.15 -14.81 33.62
CA SER A 139 -8.27 -14.12 34.91
C SER A 139 -7.09 -14.39 35.87
N ALA A 140 -7.04 -13.68 37.00
CA ALA A 140 -5.93 -13.57 37.93
C ALA A 140 -5.27 -14.90 38.40
N ASP A 141 -6.00 -16.00 38.46
CA ASP A 141 -5.47 -17.31 38.84
C ASP A 141 -4.45 -17.88 37.84
N MET A 142 -4.48 -17.43 36.58
CA MET A 142 -3.58 -17.84 35.50
C MET A 142 -2.53 -16.77 35.18
N LYS A 143 -2.19 -15.89 36.11
CA LYS A 143 -1.14 -14.86 35.99
C LYS A 143 -1.22 -13.98 34.73
N ASP A 144 -2.44 -13.49 34.40
CA ASP A 144 -2.69 -12.61 33.25
C ASP A 144 -2.17 -13.14 31.90
N LYS A 145 -2.23 -14.46 31.69
CA LYS A 145 -1.89 -15.08 30.39
C LYS A 145 -3.01 -14.94 29.37
N PHE A 146 -2.71 -15.24 28.14
CA PHE A 146 -3.65 -15.29 27.03
C PHE A 146 -3.88 -16.74 26.59
N LEU A 147 -5.14 -17.11 26.39
CA LEU A 147 -5.53 -18.32 25.68
C LEU A 147 -5.82 -17.96 24.22
N ILE A 148 -5.13 -18.59 23.30
CA ILE A 148 -5.36 -18.50 21.86
C ILE A 148 -6.08 -19.77 21.42
N GLU A 149 -7.40 -19.66 21.23
CA GLU A 149 -8.27 -20.77 20.82
C GLU A 149 -8.17 -20.97 19.30
N CYS A 150 -7.75 -22.14 18.88
CA CYS A 150 -7.52 -22.48 17.50
C CYS A 150 -8.37 -23.67 17.02
N GLU A 151 -8.40 -23.90 15.72
CA GLU A 151 -8.82 -25.20 15.20
C GLU A 151 -7.69 -26.21 15.45
N GLY A 152 -7.97 -27.20 16.30
CA GLY A 152 -7.03 -28.25 16.66
C GLY A 152 -6.34 -28.04 18.01
N ILE A 153 -5.22 -27.32 18.07
CA ILE A 153 -4.42 -27.16 19.28
C ILE A 153 -4.48 -25.72 19.76
N ASP A 154 -4.88 -25.52 21.01
CA ASP A 154 -4.84 -24.20 21.66
C ASP A 154 -3.43 -23.86 22.16
N TYR A 155 -3.18 -22.55 22.28
CA TYR A 155 -1.91 -22.01 22.77
C TYR A 155 -2.14 -21.12 23.99
N ILE A 156 -1.10 -21.03 24.85
CA ILE A 156 -1.08 -20.09 25.98
C ILE A 156 0.14 -19.19 25.81
N ALA A 157 0.01 -17.90 26.10
CA ALA A 157 1.11 -16.95 26.05
C ALA A 157 1.04 -15.93 27.19
N ASP A 158 2.21 -15.41 27.59
CA ASP A 158 2.28 -14.26 28.51
C ASP A 158 1.96 -12.96 27.76
N THR A 159 2.29 -12.88 26.46
CA THR A 159 2.03 -11.72 25.60
C THR A 159 1.60 -12.14 24.21
N VAL A 160 0.84 -11.26 23.53
CA VAL A 160 0.36 -11.48 22.16
C VAL A 160 0.68 -10.26 21.31
N VAL A 161 1.30 -10.49 20.13
CA VAL A 161 1.52 -9.46 19.10
C VAL A 161 0.58 -9.73 17.92
N PHE A 162 -0.34 -8.84 17.63
CA PHE A 162 -1.14 -8.87 16.40
C PHE A 162 -0.35 -8.26 15.25
N ALA A 163 0.11 -9.09 14.32
CA ALA A 163 0.79 -8.72 13.09
C ALA A 163 0.06 -9.29 11.86
N THR A 164 -1.27 -9.33 11.93
CA THR A 164 -2.17 -10.02 10.99
C THR A 164 -2.31 -9.33 9.65
N GLY A 165 -1.70 -8.15 9.48
CA GLY A 165 -1.89 -7.34 8.29
C GLY A 165 -3.28 -6.72 8.20
N SER A 166 -3.60 -6.22 7.00
CA SER A 166 -4.87 -5.56 6.70
C SER A 166 -5.87 -6.50 6.00
N LYS A 167 -6.79 -5.94 5.19
CA LYS A 167 -7.70 -6.69 4.33
C LYS A 167 -7.28 -6.66 2.86
N ALA A 168 -6.17 -6.00 2.53
CA ALA A 168 -5.70 -5.85 1.16
C ALA A 168 -4.91 -7.06 0.68
N ALA A 169 -5.15 -7.47 -0.57
CA ALA A 169 -4.58 -8.67 -1.20
C ALA A 169 -4.86 -9.97 -0.41
N PRO A 170 -6.13 -10.34 -0.17
CA PRO A 170 -6.51 -11.44 0.73
C PRO A 170 -5.91 -12.79 0.31
N LYS A 171 -5.63 -13.01 -0.97
CA LYS A 171 -4.93 -14.20 -1.49
C LYS A 171 -3.52 -14.40 -0.91
N THR A 172 -2.96 -13.37 -0.30
CA THR A 172 -1.64 -13.43 0.36
C THR A 172 -1.70 -13.73 1.85
N GLY A 173 -2.91 -13.94 2.39
CA GLY A 173 -3.16 -14.11 3.81
C GLY A 173 -3.59 -12.84 4.55
N SER A 174 -3.66 -11.70 3.88
CA SER A 174 -4.11 -10.42 4.45
C SER A 174 -5.62 -10.25 4.20
N ASP A 175 -6.45 -11.04 4.91
CA ASP A 175 -7.89 -11.19 4.66
C ASP A 175 -8.78 -10.37 5.61
N GLY A 176 -8.17 -9.73 6.62
CA GLY A 176 -8.86 -8.94 7.63
C GLY A 176 -9.43 -9.75 8.79
N SER A 177 -9.23 -11.08 8.86
CA SER A 177 -9.71 -11.94 9.96
C SER A 177 -9.18 -11.49 11.32
N GLY A 178 -7.97 -10.96 11.40
CA GLY A 178 -7.38 -10.41 12.62
C GLY A 178 -8.19 -9.30 13.26
N TYR A 179 -8.89 -8.49 12.47
CA TYR A 179 -9.72 -7.41 13.00
C TYR A 179 -10.88 -7.90 13.87
N GLU A 180 -11.47 -9.05 13.53
CA GLU A 180 -12.56 -9.62 14.32
C GLU A 180 -12.06 -10.14 15.68
N LEU A 181 -10.85 -10.71 15.75
CA LEU A 181 -10.21 -11.10 16.99
C LEU A 181 -9.95 -9.90 17.89
N ILE A 182 -9.45 -8.81 17.30
CA ILE A 182 -9.12 -7.55 18.01
C ILE A 182 -10.38 -6.87 18.53
N LYS A 183 -11.48 -6.86 17.76
CA LYS A 183 -12.78 -6.31 18.19
C LYS A 183 -13.34 -7.08 19.40
N LYS A 184 -13.18 -8.40 19.46
CA LYS A 184 -13.59 -9.22 20.61
C LYS A 184 -12.85 -8.84 21.90
N LEU A 185 -11.63 -8.33 21.81
CA LEU A 185 -10.90 -7.75 22.95
C LEU A 185 -11.39 -6.34 23.33
N GLY A 186 -12.42 -5.83 22.67
CA GLY A 186 -13.00 -4.51 22.88
C GLY A 186 -12.14 -3.37 22.35
N ILE A 187 -11.20 -3.64 21.46
CA ILE A 187 -10.31 -2.64 20.87
C ILE A 187 -10.95 -2.12 19.57
N LYS A 188 -10.95 -0.79 19.42
CA LYS A 188 -11.59 -0.13 18.29
C LYS A 188 -10.81 -0.36 17.00
N VAL A 189 -11.54 -0.76 15.96
CA VAL A 189 -11.05 -0.89 14.59
C VAL A 189 -11.82 0.10 13.70
N ILE A 190 -11.09 1.02 13.06
CA ILE A 190 -11.62 1.91 12.04
C ILE A 190 -11.89 1.07 10.79
N LYS A 191 -13.03 1.30 10.14
CA LYS A 191 -13.44 0.48 8.98
C LYS A 191 -12.34 0.48 7.91
N PRO A 192 -11.79 -0.68 7.55
CA PRO A 192 -10.81 -0.77 6.48
C PRO A 192 -11.44 -0.45 5.13
N LEU A 193 -10.74 0.34 4.32
CA LEU A 193 -11.07 0.60 2.93
C LEU A 193 -9.80 0.36 2.09
N PRO A 194 -9.92 -0.11 0.83
CA PRO A 194 -8.75 -0.33 -0.01
C PRO A 194 -8.02 0.98 -0.31
N ALA A 195 -6.69 0.91 -0.38
CA ALA A 195 -5.83 1.99 -0.81
C ALA A 195 -4.71 1.44 -1.71
N LEU A 196 -4.04 2.32 -2.45
CA LEU A 196 -3.12 1.96 -3.52
C LEU A 196 -3.78 0.96 -4.48
N VAL A 197 -4.92 1.37 -5.04
CA VAL A 197 -5.81 0.53 -5.84
C VAL A 197 -6.18 1.23 -7.16
N GLN A 198 -6.48 0.44 -8.20
CA GLN A 198 -6.94 0.95 -9.49
C GLN A 198 -8.34 1.55 -9.37
N LEU A 199 -8.61 2.59 -10.18
CA LEU A 199 -9.88 3.30 -10.22
C LEU A 199 -10.67 2.94 -11.48
N ILE A 200 -11.99 2.79 -11.32
CA ILE A 200 -12.93 2.41 -12.38
C ILE A 200 -13.70 3.67 -12.80
N GLY A 201 -13.65 3.97 -14.09
CA GLY A 201 -14.43 5.04 -14.68
C GLY A 201 -15.74 4.53 -15.30
N ASP A 202 -16.62 5.46 -15.66
CA ASP A 202 -17.96 5.18 -16.21
C ASP A 202 -17.99 4.92 -17.73
N GLU A 203 -17.03 5.46 -18.50
CA GLU A 203 -16.98 5.40 -19.97
C GLU A 203 -16.18 4.19 -20.50
N LYS A 204 -16.51 2.95 -20.11
CA LYS A 204 -15.73 1.74 -20.43
C LYS A 204 -15.40 1.56 -21.92
N GLU A 205 -16.36 1.85 -22.82
CA GLU A 205 -16.14 1.74 -24.26
C GLU A 205 -15.08 2.71 -24.77
N LEU A 206 -14.96 3.87 -24.12
CA LEU A 206 -13.91 4.84 -24.42
C LEU A 206 -12.54 4.36 -23.93
N TYR A 207 -12.47 3.85 -22.69
CA TYR A 207 -11.20 3.42 -22.09
C TYR A 207 -10.61 2.20 -22.79
N ARG A 208 -11.42 1.29 -23.35
CA ARG A 208 -10.95 0.14 -24.14
C ARG A 208 -10.05 0.53 -25.30
N ILE A 209 -10.26 1.70 -25.90
CA ILE A 209 -9.42 2.20 -27.02
C ILE A 209 -7.95 2.33 -26.59
N ALA A 210 -7.72 2.85 -25.39
CA ALA A 210 -6.40 3.09 -24.83
C ALA A 210 -5.88 1.96 -23.93
N ALA A 211 -6.62 0.85 -23.80
CA ALA A 211 -6.25 -0.24 -22.93
C ALA A 211 -4.83 -0.79 -23.22
N GLY A 212 -4.04 -0.93 -22.14
CA GLY A 212 -2.65 -1.37 -22.18
C GLY A 212 -1.61 -0.27 -22.42
N VAL A 213 -2.03 0.96 -22.75
CA VAL A 213 -1.10 2.09 -22.90
C VAL A 213 -0.56 2.51 -21.54
N ARG A 214 0.71 2.88 -21.51
CA ARG A 214 1.38 3.57 -20.41
C ARG A 214 1.98 4.86 -20.95
N SER A 215 1.75 5.96 -20.26
CA SER A 215 2.34 7.25 -20.62
C SER A 215 2.64 8.09 -19.37
N GLN A 216 3.65 8.95 -19.48
CA GLN A 216 3.83 9.99 -18.47
C GLN A 216 2.63 10.93 -18.50
N GLY A 217 2.25 11.43 -17.34
CA GLY A 217 1.15 12.37 -17.19
C GLY A 217 1.05 12.91 -15.78
N LYS A 218 0.33 14.00 -15.64
CA LYS A 218 -0.08 14.54 -14.34
C LYS A 218 -1.54 14.20 -14.11
N ILE A 219 -1.89 13.82 -12.89
CA ILE A 219 -3.28 13.58 -12.50
C ILE A 219 -3.67 14.46 -11.32
N GLU A 220 -4.90 14.91 -11.34
CA GLU A 220 -5.50 15.69 -10.27
C GLU A 220 -6.85 15.06 -9.89
N ILE A 221 -7.09 14.86 -8.58
CA ILE A 221 -8.37 14.35 -8.10
C ILE A 221 -9.23 15.49 -7.55
N TYR A 222 -10.50 15.49 -7.97
CA TYR A 222 -11.53 16.41 -7.54
C TYR A 222 -12.65 15.65 -6.84
N ILE A 223 -13.10 16.15 -5.70
CA ILE A 223 -14.24 15.62 -4.93
C ILE A 223 -15.25 16.75 -4.77
N ASP A 224 -16.47 16.53 -5.24
CA ASP A 224 -17.53 17.56 -5.28
C ASP A 224 -17.04 18.88 -5.94
N GLY A 225 -16.23 18.76 -7.00
CA GLY A 225 -15.66 19.88 -7.74
C GLY A 225 -14.44 20.56 -7.09
N ILE A 226 -14.02 20.13 -5.90
CA ILE A 226 -12.85 20.68 -5.18
C ILE A 226 -11.63 19.80 -5.42
N LYS A 227 -10.51 20.40 -5.87
CA LYS A 227 -9.23 19.72 -6.01
C LYS A 227 -8.69 19.31 -4.63
N ILE A 228 -8.40 18.02 -4.47
CA ILE A 228 -7.92 17.44 -3.20
C ILE A 228 -6.43 17.10 -3.24
N SER A 229 -5.96 16.54 -4.36
CA SER A 229 -4.57 16.08 -4.47
C SER A 229 -4.16 15.96 -5.92
N GLU A 230 -2.86 15.85 -6.15
CA GLU A 230 -2.27 15.60 -7.46
C GLU A 230 -1.05 14.71 -7.35
N ASP A 231 -0.69 14.06 -8.45
CA ASP A 231 0.58 13.33 -8.58
C ASP A 231 1.01 13.27 -10.06
N THR A 232 2.29 13.02 -10.31
CA THR A 232 2.86 12.95 -11.65
C THR A 232 3.68 11.67 -11.82
N GLY A 233 3.57 11.02 -12.96
CA GLY A 233 4.32 9.82 -13.28
C GLY A 233 3.67 8.98 -14.38
N GLU A 234 4.06 7.70 -14.46
CA GLU A 234 3.52 6.78 -15.45
C GLU A 234 2.09 6.35 -15.10
N ILE A 235 1.13 6.80 -15.91
CA ILE A 235 -0.28 6.40 -15.85
C ILE A 235 -0.48 5.19 -16.75
N GLN A 236 -1.20 4.18 -16.27
CA GLN A 236 -1.62 3.03 -17.04
C GLN A 236 -3.10 3.13 -17.36
N TYR A 237 -3.43 3.17 -18.65
CA TYR A 237 -4.81 3.12 -19.14
C TYR A 237 -5.26 1.66 -19.26
N THR A 238 -6.46 1.38 -18.76
CA THR A 238 -7.04 0.02 -18.74
C THR A 238 -8.40 0.03 -19.43
N ASP A 239 -8.98 -1.14 -19.67
CA ASP A 239 -10.33 -1.26 -20.26
C ASP A 239 -11.46 -0.85 -19.31
N TYR A 240 -11.15 -0.63 -18.02
CA TYR A 240 -12.11 -0.23 -16.99
C TYR A 240 -11.88 1.18 -16.43
N GLY A 241 -10.77 1.83 -16.77
CA GLY A 241 -10.39 3.13 -16.21
C GLY A 241 -8.87 3.31 -16.15
N ILE A 242 -8.34 3.65 -14.98
CA ILE A 242 -6.95 4.07 -14.80
C ILE A 242 -6.23 3.33 -13.68
N SER A 243 -4.90 3.20 -13.85
CA SER A 243 -3.97 2.56 -12.93
C SER A 243 -2.59 3.25 -13.01
N GLY A 244 -1.60 2.74 -12.31
CA GLY A 244 -0.26 3.31 -12.25
C GLY A 244 0.03 3.99 -10.91
N ILE A 245 1.30 4.32 -10.68
CA ILE A 245 1.72 4.88 -9.38
C ILE A 245 0.97 6.16 -9.03
N PRO A 246 0.80 7.15 -9.93
CA PRO A 246 0.04 8.36 -9.62
C PRO A 246 -1.41 8.06 -9.21
N VAL A 247 -2.06 7.12 -9.90
CA VAL A 247 -3.42 6.69 -9.57
C VAL A 247 -3.48 6.04 -8.20
N PHE A 248 -2.51 5.19 -7.86
CA PHE A 248 -2.44 4.59 -6.53
C PHE A 248 -2.33 5.65 -5.43
N GLN A 249 -1.51 6.68 -5.62
CA GLN A 249 -1.30 7.75 -4.65
C GLN A 249 -2.59 8.53 -4.34
N ILE A 250 -3.42 8.78 -5.34
CA ILE A 250 -4.69 9.52 -5.14
C ILE A 250 -5.86 8.60 -4.78
N SER A 251 -5.73 7.27 -4.94
CA SER A 251 -6.84 6.33 -4.83
C SER A 251 -7.52 6.34 -3.46
N ARG A 252 -6.77 6.61 -2.36
CA ARG A 252 -7.35 6.66 -1.03
C ARG A 252 -8.42 7.75 -0.88
N TYR A 253 -8.19 8.90 -1.52
CA TYR A 253 -9.17 10.00 -1.53
C TYR A 253 -10.41 9.63 -2.32
N ALA A 254 -10.21 9.02 -3.51
CA ALA A 254 -11.31 8.51 -4.33
C ALA A 254 -12.16 7.49 -3.58
N VAL A 255 -11.52 6.48 -2.96
CA VAL A 255 -12.22 5.41 -2.24
C VAL A 255 -12.99 5.95 -1.03
N ASN A 256 -12.43 6.89 -0.27
CA ASN A 256 -13.13 7.54 0.84
C ASN A 256 -14.35 8.32 0.35
N ALA A 257 -14.19 9.12 -0.70
CA ALA A 257 -15.25 9.93 -1.24
C ALA A 257 -16.40 9.07 -1.80
N LEU A 258 -16.08 7.99 -2.54
CA LEU A 258 -17.06 7.03 -3.03
C LEU A 258 -17.81 6.34 -1.88
N TYR A 259 -17.10 5.99 -0.80
CA TYR A 259 -17.74 5.43 0.40
C TYR A 259 -18.72 6.42 1.05
N GLU A 260 -18.40 7.72 1.03
CA GLU A 260 -19.26 8.81 1.47
C GLU A 260 -20.32 9.22 0.44
N LYS A 261 -20.37 8.54 -0.72
CA LYS A 261 -21.29 8.82 -1.85
C LYS A 261 -21.11 10.22 -2.47
N LYS A 262 -19.90 10.73 -2.46
CA LYS A 262 -19.51 11.99 -3.09
C LYS A 262 -19.18 11.79 -4.57
N ASP A 263 -19.26 12.86 -5.32
CA ASP A 263 -18.86 12.92 -6.73
C ASP A 263 -17.33 12.95 -6.85
N VAL A 264 -16.76 12.08 -7.71
CA VAL A 264 -15.30 11.91 -7.83
C VAL A 264 -14.86 11.97 -9.29
N HIS A 265 -14.02 12.95 -9.60
CA HIS A 265 -13.40 13.12 -10.91
C HIS A 265 -11.89 13.08 -10.83
N VAL A 266 -11.26 12.51 -11.84
CA VAL A 266 -9.81 12.59 -12.06
C VAL A 266 -9.56 13.31 -13.38
N CYS A 267 -8.85 14.42 -13.33
CA CYS A 267 -8.37 15.13 -14.50
C CYS A 267 -6.95 14.67 -14.83
N ILE A 268 -6.72 14.26 -16.08
CA ILE A 268 -5.44 13.78 -16.57
C ILE A 268 -4.87 14.78 -17.56
N ASP A 269 -3.69 15.31 -17.27
CA ASP A 269 -2.85 16.01 -18.25
C ASP A 269 -1.90 14.98 -18.89
N MET A 270 -2.13 14.69 -20.18
CA MET A 270 -1.31 13.76 -20.96
C MET A 270 -0.06 14.45 -21.53
N LEU A 271 0.06 15.77 -21.37
CA LEU A 271 1.08 16.65 -21.92
C LEU A 271 1.70 17.54 -20.83
N PRO A 272 2.18 16.98 -19.70
CA PRO A 272 2.61 17.80 -18.55
C PRO A 272 3.81 18.70 -18.87
N ASP A 273 4.62 18.35 -19.85
CA ASP A 273 5.82 19.09 -20.27
C ASP A 273 5.53 20.14 -21.37
N ILE A 274 4.29 20.25 -21.84
CA ILE A 274 3.89 21.21 -22.90
C ILE A 274 3.10 22.34 -22.25
N ASP A 275 3.62 23.56 -22.33
CA ASP A 275 2.95 24.77 -21.84
C ASP A 275 1.97 25.37 -22.88
N ASP A 276 1.23 26.41 -22.47
CA ASP A 276 0.23 27.06 -23.32
C ASP A 276 0.83 27.68 -24.58
N LYS A 277 2.08 28.19 -24.51
CA LYS A 277 2.76 28.78 -25.69
C LYS A 277 3.14 27.71 -26.70
N GLU A 278 3.60 26.58 -26.22
CA GLU A 278 3.92 25.44 -27.08
C GLU A 278 2.65 24.86 -27.68
N MET A 279 1.52 24.84 -26.93
CA MET A 279 0.23 24.44 -27.47
C MET A 279 -0.24 25.37 -28.61
N GLU A 280 -0.09 26.69 -28.46
CA GLU A 280 -0.42 27.67 -29.52
C GLU A 280 0.48 27.47 -30.75
N TYR A 281 1.77 27.19 -30.53
CA TYR A 281 2.71 26.88 -31.61
C TYR A 281 2.29 25.61 -32.35
N ILE A 282 2.02 24.52 -31.65
CA ILE A 282 1.54 23.26 -32.24
C ILE A 282 0.31 23.50 -33.11
N LEU A 283 -0.69 24.23 -32.60
CA LEU A 283 -1.91 24.55 -33.38
C LEU A 283 -1.59 25.37 -34.66
N SER A 284 -0.77 26.41 -34.53
CA SER A 284 -0.43 27.28 -35.65
C SER A 284 0.39 26.55 -36.72
N TYR A 285 1.30 25.68 -36.30
CA TYR A 285 2.11 24.85 -37.18
C TYR A 285 1.25 23.79 -37.87
N MET A 286 0.42 23.09 -37.13
CA MET A 286 -0.50 22.06 -37.60
C MET A 286 -1.31 22.51 -38.82
N VAL A 287 -1.95 23.69 -38.67
CA VAL A 287 -2.84 24.21 -39.69
C VAL A 287 -2.06 24.63 -40.96
N LYS A 288 -0.87 25.21 -40.79
CA LYS A 288 -0.11 25.79 -41.90
C LYS A 288 0.76 24.80 -42.65
N GLN A 289 1.39 23.89 -41.92
CA GLN A 289 2.48 23.07 -42.48
C GLN A 289 2.10 21.60 -42.65
N GLU A 290 1.23 21.07 -41.75
CA GLU A 290 0.99 19.63 -41.62
C GLU A 290 -0.45 19.23 -41.97
N GLY A 291 -1.21 20.12 -42.59
CA GLY A 291 -2.63 19.92 -42.92
C GLY A 291 -2.92 18.67 -43.77
N TYR A 292 -1.92 18.10 -44.45
CA TYR A 292 -2.06 16.87 -45.22
C TYR A 292 -2.13 15.60 -44.35
N LYS A 293 -1.63 15.66 -43.09
CA LYS A 293 -1.69 14.55 -42.15
C LYS A 293 -3.07 14.35 -41.60
N THR A 294 -3.37 13.11 -41.20
CA THR A 294 -4.52 12.85 -40.34
C THR A 294 -4.26 13.35 -38.91
N VAL A 295 -5.31 13.52 -38.12
CA VAL A 295 -5.21 13.87 -36.70
C VAL A 295 -4.34 12.87 -35.96
N GLU A 296 -4.52 11.55 -36.19
CA GLU A 296 -3.70 10.52 -35.62
C GLU A 296 -2.22 10.68 -36.00
N GLN A 297 -1.91 10.82 -37.30
CA GLN A 297 -0.54 10.96 -37.79
C GLN A 297 0.16 12.22 -37.27
N PHE A 298 -0.60 13.29 -37.02
CA PHE A 298 0.00 14.51 -36.49
C PHE A 298 0.38 14.34 -35.02
N PHE A 299 -0.55 13.85 -34.20
CA PHE A 299 -0.35 13.76 -32.76
C PHE A 299 0.43 12.54 -32.28
N GLU A 300 0.63 11.49 -33.10
CA GLU A 300 1.38 10.29 -32.70
C GLU A 300 2.84 10.55 -32.33
N GLY A 301 3.42 11.67 -32.78
CA GLY A 301 4.73 12.15 -32.36
C GLY A 301 4.76 12.84 -30.99
N ILE A 302 3.59 13.14 -30.41
CA ILE A 302 3.42 13.87 -29.15
C ILE A 302 2.81 12.94 -28.09
N VAL A 303 1.77 12.19 -28.45
CA VAL A 303 1.00 11.29 -27.57
C VAL A 303 0.83 9.93 -28.24
N ASN A 304 0.81 8.86 -27.47
CA ASN A 304 0.54 7.52 -28.01
C ASN A 304 -0.72 7.52 -28.88
N LYS A 305 -0.68 6.92 -30.06
CA LYS A 305 -1.77 6.96 -31.04
C LYS A 305 -3.11 6.45 -30.50
N LYS A 306 -3.12 5.45 -29.61
CA LYS A 306 -4.37 4.99 -28.98
C LYS A 306 -5.00 6.06 -28.08
N LEU A 307 -4.17 6.88 -27.40
CA LEU A 307 -4.67 8.02 -26.62
C LEU A 307 -5.23 9.11 -27.55
N VAL A 308 -4.56 9.38 -28.67
CA VAL A 308 -5.10 10.29 -29.71
C VAL A 308 -6.47 9.83 -30.15
N THR A 309 -6.62 8.55 -30.51
CA THR A 309 -7.90 7.97 -30.95
C THR A 309 -8.96 8.07 -29.85
N MET A 310 -8.60 7.79 -28.60
CA MET A 310 -9.52 7.88 -27.45
C MET A 310 -10.01 9.32 -27.24
N VAL A 311 -9.11 10.29 -27.22
CA VAL A 311 -9.48 11.70 -27.01
C VAL A 311 -10.27 12.24 -28.22
N SER A 312 -9.88 11.87 -29.43
CA SER A 312 -10.62 12.23 -30.66
C SER A 312 -12.06 11.73 -30.60
N ARG A 313 -12.28 10.49 -30.17
CA ARG A 313 -13.60 9.91 -29.98
C ARG A 313 -14.43 10.70 -28.96
N LYS A 314 -13.84 11.08 -27.83
CA LYS A 314 -14.50 11.91 -26.81
C LYS A 314 -14.88 13.30 -27.33
N CYS A 315 -14.08 13.85 -28.25
CA CYS A 315 -14.35 15.12 -28.89
C CYS A 315 -15.31 15.04 -30.09
N ASN A 316 -15.78 13.86 -30.48
CA ASN A 316 -16.53 13.59 -31.70
C ASN A 316 -15.74 14.02 -32.97
N ILE A 317 -14.46 13.69 -33.02
CA ILE A 317 -13.55 13.89 -34.14
C ILE A 317 -13.13 12.51 -34.65
N ASP A 318 -13.22 12.31 -35.97
CA ASP A 318 -12.59 11.12 -36.58
C ASP A 318 -11.09 11.35 -36.67
N ALA A 319 -10.31 10.50 -35.96
CA ALA A 319 -8.85 10.57 -35.96
C ALA A 319 -8.20 10.33 -37.34
N ALA A 320 -8.95 9.74 -38.29
CA ALA A 320 -8.54 9.56 -39.69
C ALA A 320 -8.79 10.80 -40.57
N SER A 321 -9.56 11.79 -40.10
CA SER A 321 -9.78 13.05 -40.83
C SER A 321 -8.46 13.81 -41.02
N ARG A 322 -8.29 14.47 -42.16
CA ARG A 322 -7.15 15.36 -42.38
C ARG A 322 -7.29 16.62 -41.52
N VAL A 323 -6.15 17.09 -41.01
CA VAL A 323 -6.10 18.32 -40.21
C VAL A 323 -6.64 19.53 -41.00
N SER A 324 -6.37 19.64 -42.30
CA SER A 324 -6.87 20.71 -43.19
C SER A 324 -8.39 20.72 -43.37
N GLU A 325 -9.08 19.62 -43.05
CA GLU A 325 -10.55 19.49 -43.17
C GLU A 325 -11.26 19.91 -41.89
N LEU A 326 -10.51 20.08 -40.78
CA LEU A 326 -11.07 20.40 -39.48
C LEU A 326 -11.03 21.91 -39.19
N LYS A 327 -12.07 22.40 -38.55
CA LYS A 327 -12.05 23.76 -37.98
C LYS A 327 -11.01 23.83 -36.85
N ILE A 328 -10.29 24.95 -36.77
CA ILE A 328 -9.27 25.18 -35.76
C ILE A 328 -9.83 25.00 -34.33
N SER A 329 -11.09 25.38 -34.09
CA SER A 329 -11.76 25.19 -32.81
C SER A 329 -11.93 23.72 -32.40
N LYS A 330 -12.01 22.79 -33.36
CA LYS A 330 -12.03 21.35 -33.07
C LYS A 330 -10.65 20.85 -32.65
N LEU A 331 -9.59 21.36 -33.28
CA LEU A 331 -8.22 21.03 -32.95
C LEU A 331 -7.81 21.61 -31.57
N GLN A 332 -8.25 22.83 -31.27
CA GLN A 332 -8.12 23.42 -29.92
C GLN A 332 -8.79 22.55 -28.87
N LYS A 333 -10.06 22.19 -29.09
CA LYS A 333 -10.80 21.29 -28.18
C LYS A 333 -10.08 19.94 -27.97
N LEU A 334 -9.45 19.39 -29.02
CA LEU A 334 -8.72 18.15 -28.93
C LEU A 334 -7.50 18.30 -28.00
N LEU A 335 -6.69 19.35 -28.18
CA LEU A 335 -5.53 19.66 -27.33
C LEU A 335 -5.93 19.95 -25.88
N GLU A 336 -6.97 20.75 -25.68
CA GLU A 336 -7.54 21.02 -24.34
C GLU A 336 -7.95 19.71 -23.63
N ASN A 337 -8.57 18.77 -24.37
CA ASN A 337 -8.94 17.48 -23.81
C ASN A 337 -7.74 16.55 -23.60
N MET A 338 -6.59 16.74 -24.28
CA MET A 338 -5.35 16.05 -23.96
C MET A 338 -4.72 16.60 -22.66
N LYS A 339 -4.87 17.89 -22.40
CA LYS A 339 -4.42 18.55 -21.16
C LYS A 339 -5.36 18.33 -19.97
N HIS A 340 -6.65 18.16 -20.23
CA HIS A 340 -7.71 18.10 -19.21
C HIS A 340 -8.67 16.93 -19.48
N PHE A 341 -8.12 15.72 -19.60
CA PHE A 341 -8.94 14.55 -19.84
C PHE A 341 -9.63 14.11 -18.55
N ASN A 342 -10.94 14.34 -18.46
CA ASN A 342 -11.72 14.00 -17.29
C ASN A 342 -12.21 12.55 -17.32
N VAL A 343 -11.99 11.85 -16.20
CA VAL A 343 -12.48 10.50 -15.90
C VAL A 343 -13.38 10.61 -14.67
N HIS A 344 -14.66 10.36 -14.83
CA HIS A 344 -15.59 10.24 -13.70
C HIS A 344 -15.41 8.87 -13.05
N ILE A 345 -15.06 8.84 -11.77
CA ILE A 345 -14.75 7.63 -11.03
C ILE A 345 -16.00 7.12 -10.33
N VAL A 346 -16.41 5.91 -10.67
CA VAL A 346 -17.62 5.28 -10.14
C VAL A 346 -17.35 4.14 -9.17
N ASP A 347 -16.13 3.57 -9.19
CA ASP A 347 -15.72 2.47 -8.29
C ASP A 347 -14.19 2.29 -8.28
N ASN A 348 -13.73 1.28 -7.56
CA ASN A 348 -12.34 0.84 -7.52
C ASN A 348 -12.26 -0.69 -7.61
N LYS A 349 -11.06 -1.25 -7.81
CA LYS A 349 -10.86 -2.70 -7.97
C LYS A 349 -10.88 -3.48 -6.64
N GLY A 350 -11.28 -2.85 -5.54
CA GLY A 350 -11.50 -3.49 -4.25
C GLY A 350 -10.25 -4.04 -3.57
N PHE A 351 -10.46 -4.75 -2.48
CA PHE A 351 -9.39 -5.32 -1.66
C PHE A 351 -8.52 -6.34 -2.38
N GLU A 352 -9.07 -7.07 -3.36
CA GLU A 352 -8.34 -8.08 -4.14
C GLU A 352 -7.14 -7.47 -4.89
N ASN A 353 -7.27 -6.21 -5.30
CA ASN A 353 -6.28 -5.49 -6.10
C ASN A 353 -5.64 -4.32 -5.33
N GLY A 354 -6.15 -4.00 -4.14
CA GLY A 354 -5.53 -3.01 -3.25
C GLY A 354 -4.20 -3.55 -2.71
N GLN A 355 -3.17 -2.71 -2.68
CA GLN A 355 -1.88 -3.12 -2.11
C GLN A 355 -1.90 -3.03 -0.59
N ILE A 356 -2.63 -2.05 -0.04
CA ILE A 356 -2.80 -1.78 1.39
C ILE A 356 -4.25 -1.39 1.70
N CYS A 357 -4.54 -1.20 2.98
CA CYS A 357 -5.76 -0.53 3.46
C CYS A 357 -5.43 0.78 4.14
N GLN A 358 -6.33 1.73 4.06
CA GLN A 358 -6.55 2.74 5.07
C GLN A 358 -7.56 2.21 6.10
N GLY A 359 -7.53 2.72 7.34
CA GLY A 359 -8.27 2.10 8.44
C GLY A 359 -7.52 0.91 9.07
N GLY A 360 -8.05 0.39 10.15
CA GLY A 360 -7.40 -0.62 10.99
C GLY A 360 -7.55 -0.29 12.47
N VAL A 361 -6.71 -0.84 13.32
CA VAL A 361 -6.72 -0.53 14.77
C VAL A 361 -6.46 0.96 14.99
N ASP A 362 -7.39 1.61 15.71
CA ASP A 362 -7.30 3.04 16.00
C ASP A 362 -6.03 3.34 16.82
N LEU A 363 -5.16 4.22 16.31
CA LEU A 363 -3.90 4.57 16.97
C LEU A 363 -4.10 5.16 18.38
N LYS A 364 -5.27 5.74 18.65
CA LYS A 364 -5.64 6.21 20.01
C LYS A 364 -5.78 5.08 21.03
N ALA A 365 -5.90 3.84 20.59
CA ALA A 365 -5.94 2.66 21.43
C ALA A 365 -4.57 2.00 21.67
N VAL A 366 -3.50 2.57 21.08
CA VAL A 366 -2.15 1.99 21.07
C VAL A 366 -1.12 3.02 21.51
N SER A 367 -0.23 2.64 22.38
CA SER A 367 0.91 3.46 22.80
C SER A 367 1.99 3.53 21.71
N SER A 368 2.39 4.73 21.28
CA SER A 368 3.49 4.88 20.31
C SER A 368 4.83 4.42 20.90
N SER A 369 5.01 4.48 22.23
CA SER A 369 6.30 4.19 22.87
C SER A 369 6.70 2.71 22.82
N ASP A 370 5.72 1.80 22.74
CA ASP A 370 5.94 0.35 22.88
C ASP A 370 4.98 -0.52 22.08
N MET A 371 4.08 0.09 21.30
CA MET A 371 3.07 -0.59 20.48
C MET A 371 2.05 -1.41 21.31
N GLN A 372 1.99 -1.22 22.64
CA GLN A 372 1.05 -1.92 23.51
C GLN A 372 -0.36 -1.32 23.39
N SER A 373 -1.37 -2.18 23.50
CA SER A 373 -2.74 -1.76 23.69
C SER A 373 -2.91 -0.97 25.00
N LEU A 374 -3.52 0.21 24.92
CA LEU A 374 -3.91 0.99 26.11
C LEU A 374 -5.10 0.39 26.84
N ARG A 375 -5.79 -0.58 26.22
CA ARG A 375 -6.98 -1.23 26.77
C ARG A 375 -6.69 -2.59 27.42
N VAL A 376 -5.81 -3.38 26.80
CA VAL A 376 -5.51 -4.75 27.23
C VAL A 376 -4.00 -4.90 27.36
N ALA A 377 -3.52 -4.82 28.61
CA ALA A 377 -2.10 -5.00 28.90
C ALA A 377 -1.61 -6.39 28.48
N GLY A 378 -0.44 -6.46 27.84
CA GLY A 378 0.14 -7.67 27.25
C GLY A 378 -0.26 -7.95 25.81
N VAL A 379 -1.12 -7.10 25.21
CA VAL A 379 -1.45 -7.13 23.77
C VAL A 379 -0.68 -6.03 23.05
N PHE A 380 -0.03 -6.37 21.94
CA PHE A 380 0.76 -5.47 21.12
C PHE A 380 0.32 -5.55 19.67
N PHE A 381 0.68 -4.52 18.87
CA PHE A 381 0.33 -4.43 17.45
C PHE A 381 1.55 -4.11 16.60
N ALA A 382 1.59 -4.66 15.37
CA ALA A 382 2.65 -4.37 14.41
C ALA A 382 2.16 -4.44 12.95
N GLY A 383 2.63 -3.50 12.13
CA GLY A 383 2.36 -3.48 10.69
C GLY A 383 0.98 -2.96 10.30
N GLU A 384 0.48 -3.44 9.18
CA GLU A 384 -0.74 -2.95 8.50
C GLU A 384 -2.06 -3.27 9.25
N VAL A 385 -2.03 -3.97 10.38
CA VAL A 385 -3.21 -4.13 11.24
C VAL A 385 -3.61 -2.81 11.88
N LEU A 386 -2.67 -1.88 12.02
CA LEU A 386 -2.87 -0.53 12.52
C LEU A 386 -3.37 0.41 11.39
N ASP A 387 -4.12 1.45 11.77
CA ASP A 387 -4.56 2.51 10.85
C ASP A 387 -3.38 3.40 10.43
N VAL A 388 -2.46 2.82 9.67
CA VAL A 388 -1.30 3.51 9.08
C VAL A 388 -1.16 3.09 7.64
N ASP A 389 -1.33 4.04 6.72
CA ASP A 389 -1.13 3.84 5.30
C ASP A 389 -0.11 4.85 4.76
N GLY A 390 0.94 4.32 4.13
CA GLY A 390 1.97 5.09 3.47
C GLY A 390 1.76 5.15 1.96
N ARG A 391 2.40 6.13 1.32
CA ARG A 391 2.47 6.22 -0.14
C ARG A 391 3.08 4.96 -0.75
N CYS A 392 2.84 4.76 -2.06
CA CYS A 392 3.57 3.75 -2.83
C CYS A 392 5.06 4.10 -2.85
N GLY A 393 5.95 3.12 -2.53
CA GLY A 393 7.38 3.41 -2.58
C GLY A 393 8.23 2.94 -1.40
N GLY A 394 7.88 1.84 -0.74
CA GLY A 394 8.66 1.25 0.36
C GLY A 394 8.23 1.70 1.76
N TYR A 395 7.39 2.72 1.87
CA TYR A 395 6.94 3.31 3.15
C TYR A 395 6.16 2.31 4.01
N ASN A 396 5.29 1.51 3.41
CA ASN A 396 4.48 0.51 4.12
C ASN A 396 5.33 -0.65 4.66
N LEU A 397 6.39 -1.04 3.96
CA LEU A 397 7.34 -2.02 4.48
C LEU A 397 8.24 -1.41 5.56
N GLN A 398 8.69 -0.15 5.41
CA GLN A 398 9.37 0.54 6.50
C GLN A 398 8.50 0.57 7.77
N TRP A 399 7.21 0.91 7.64
CA TRP A 399 6.27 0.85 8.75
C TRP A 399 6.20 -0.54 9.38
N ALA A 400 6.14 -1.59 8.56
CA ALA A 400 6.10 -2.97 9.05
C ALA A 400 7.36 -3.32 9.86
N TRP A 401 8.55 -2.92 9.38
CA TRP A 401 9.82 -3.14 10.08
C TRP A 401 9.89 -2.38 11.40
N SER A 402 9.62 -1.08 11.36
CA SER A 402 9.72 -0.19 12.52
C SER A 402 8.72 -0.54 13.62
N SER A 403 7.47 -0.82 13.25
CA SER A 403 6.44 -1.21 14.21
C SER A 403 6.66 -2.61 14.77
N GLY A 404 7.15 -3.56 13.95
CA GLY A 404 7.51 -4.91 14.38
C GLY A 404 8.63 -4.89 15.42
N LYS A 405 9.69 -4.11 15.15
CA LYS A 405 10.80 -3.91 16.09
C LYS A 405 10.34 -3.23 17.38
N SER A 406 9.53 -2.17 17.28
CA SER A 406 9.00 -1.43 18.44
C SER A 406 8.08 -2.28 19.31
N ALA A 407 7.24 -3.13 18.69
CA ALA A 407 6.40 -4.07 19.43
C ALA A 407 7.23 -5.10 20.21
N ALA A 408 8.30 -5.63 19.60
CA ALA A 408 9.21 -6.54 20.28
C ALA A 408 9.94 -5.87 21.46
N ASP A 409 10.36 -4.61 21.32
CA ASP A 409 10.95 -3.84 22.43
C ASP A 409 9.94 -3.62 23.55
N GLY A 410 8.66 -3.39 23.21
CA GLY A 410 7.55 -3.27 24.15
C GLY A 410 7.32 -4.57 24.91
N VAL A 411 7.21 -5.70 24.21
CA VAL A 411 7.06 -7.03 24.81
C VAL A 411 8.22 -7.31 25.80
N ARG A 412 9.47 -7.05 25.40
CA ARG A 412 10.63 -7.23 26.26
C ARG A 412 10.55 -6.43 27.56
N ARG A 413 10.10 -5.15 27.47
CA ARG A 413 9.91 -4.30 28.66
C ARG A 413 8.84 -4.86 29.56
N TYR A 414 7.69 -5.19 29.00
CA TYR A 414 6.53 -5.73 29.72
C TYR A 414 6.88 -7.01 30.48
N ILE A 415 7.56 -7.98 29.85
CA ILE A 415 7.97 -9.23 30.50
C ILE A 415 8.95 -8.94 31.65
N LYS A 416 9.94 -8.06 31.46
CA LYS A 416 10.92 -7.69 32.49
C LYS A 416 10.27 -7.01 33.71
N GLU A 417 9.28 -6.19 33.51
CA GLU A 417 8.53 -5.50 34.58
C GLU A 417 7.70 -6.48 35.41
N ARG A 418 7.18 -7.54 34.80
CA ARG A 418 6.42 -8.60 35.51
C ARG A 418 7.29 -9.58 36.27
N CYS A 419 8.55 -9.69 35.93
CA CYS A 419 9.52 -10.56 36.64
C CYS A 419 10.17 -9.86 37.84
N ARG A 420 9.90 -8.57 38.03
CA ARG A 420 10.30 -7.80 39.24
C ARG A 420 9.22 -7.81 40.30
#